data_b1bc15fcf21f42cc33ba330a81c69388
#
_entry.id   b1bc15fcf21f42cc33ba330a81c69388
#
_cell.length_a   1.000
_cell.length_b   1.000
_cell.length_c   1.000
_cell.angle_alpha   90.00
_cell.angle_beta   90.00
_cell.angle_gamma   90.00
#
_symmetry.space_group_name_H-M   'P 1'
#
loop_
_entity.id
_entity.type
_entity.pdbx_description
1 polymer ?
#
loop_
_entity_poly.entity_id
_entity_poly.type
_entity_poly.pdbx_seq_one_letter_code
_entity_poly.pdbx_strand_id
1 'polypeptide(L)'
;MGRVLFYDTNLSVNGTIACASCHKQEEGFSDNRRLSVGFDGGDTGRNSMGIVNSAYYGNGHFFWDERADTLEDQVLLPIQDAVEMGMTLGGLVAVVEDQAYYGPLFQQAFGDEEVTTERIAFALAQFVRAMVSAESAYDEGIAATGDPNMPFENFTEEQNLGKQLFFSAAGNCSICHVGEAVGGPPPQPGAARNLAIFQPIMAINNGLDANPEDEGAGGGRFKSHSLRNIAVTGPYMHDGRFDTLLEVVEHYDNGVQGGPNTDPRLMPGGQPQNLGLSNPEKLAIVAFLGTLNDEVIMEDPRFSSPFK
;
A
#
# COMPACT_ATOMS: atom_id res chain seq x y z
N MET A 1 12.27 -16.46 -9.14
CA MET A 1 11.05 -17.27 -9.01
C MET A 1 9.84 -16.43 -8.63
N GLY A 2 9.79 -15.77 -7.49
CA GLY A 2 8.61 -14.98 -7.07
C GLY A 2 8.08 -13.99 -8.11
N ARG A 3 8.97 -13.32 -8.85
CA ARG A 3 8.57 -12.46 -9.97
C ARG A 3 7.82 -13.23 -11.07
N VAL A 4 8.25 -14.45 -11.41
CA VAL A 4 7.55 -15.27 -12.40
C VAL A 4 6.15 -15.60 -11.90
N LEU A 5 6.02 -16.08 -10.67
CA LEU A 5 4.72 -16.37 -10.05
C LEU A 5 3.80 -15.12 -10.01
N PHE A 6 4.34 -13.95 -9.70
CA PHE A 6 3.56 -12.71 -9.60
C PHE A 6 2.93 -12.26 -10.93
N TYR A 7 3.56 -12.58 -12.04
CA TYR A 7 3.11 -12.22 -13.40
C TYR A 7 2.43 -13.36 -14.16
N ASP A 8 2.39 -14.56 -13.58
CA ASP A 8 1.86 -15.75 -14.28
C ASP A 8 0.33 -15.84 -14.17
N THR A 9 -0.35 -15.64 -15.29
CA THR A 9 -1.81 -15.75 -15.37
C THR A 9 -2.31 -17.18 -15.19
N ASN A 10 -1.48 -18.21 -15.43
CA ASN A 10 -1.85 -19.61 -15.19
C ASN A 10 -2.23 -19.89 -13.74
N LEU A 11 -1.88 -18.99 -12.80
CA LEU A 11 -2.24 -19.14 -11.38
C LEU A 11 -3.71 -18.79 -11.09
N SER A 12 -4.48 -18.28 -12.07
CA SER A 12 -5.94 -18.17 -11.96
C SER A 12 -6.64 -19.35 -12.64
N VAL A 13 -7.85 -19.67 -12.19
CA VAL A 13 -8.58 -20.87 -12.62
C VAL A 13 -8.82 -20.96 -14.14
N ASN A 14 -8.91 -19.83 -14.81
CA ASN A 14 -9.11 -19.74 -16.26
C ASN A 14 -7.90 -19.18 -17.03
N GLY A 15 -6.76 -18.94 -16.36
CA GLY A 15 -5.54 -18.46 -16.97
C GLY A 15 -5.55 -16.98 -17.40
N THR A 16 -6.41 -16.13 -16.84
CA THR A 16 -6.58 -14.74 -17.28
C THR A 16 -6.03 -13.69 -16.34
N ILE A 17 -5.89 -13.98 -15.05
CA ILE A 17 -5.50 -13.03 -14.01
C ILE A 17 -4.20 -13.49 -13.33
N ALA A 18 -3.32 -12.54 -13.08
CA ALA A 18 -2.14 -12.69 -12.24
C ALA A 18 -2.16 -11.61 -11.14
N CYS A 19 -1.27 -11.68 -10.15
CA CYS A 19 -1.13 -10.61 -9.15
C CYS A 19 -0.89 -9.25 -9.81
N ALA A 20 -0.06 -9.22 -10.86
CA ALA A 20 0.23 -8.03 -11.65
C ALA A 20 -0.97 -7.46 -12.43
N SER A 21 -2.08 -8.18 -12.55
CA SER A 21 -3.30 -7.66 -13.19
C SER A 21 -3.97 -6.57 -12.34
N CYS A 22 -3.82 -6.67 -11.00
CA CYS A 22 -4.36 -5.73 -10.02
C CYS A 22 -3.27 -4.92 -9.29
N HIS A 23 -2.01 -5.34 -9.39
CA HIS A 23 -0.86 -4.64 -8.82
C HIS A 23 0.13 -4.31 -9.94
N LYS A 24 -0.24 -3.31 -10.75
CA LYS A 24 0.50 -2.89 -11.95
C LYS A 24 1.72 -2.04 -11.56
N GLN A 25 2.88 -2.37 -12.09
CA GLN A 25 4.13 -1.69 -11.74
C GLN A 25 4.07 -0.19 -12.05
N GLU A 26 3.56 0.17 -13.21
CA GLU A 26 3.41 1.56 -13.68
C GLU A 26 2.43 2.39 -12.87
N GLU A 27 1.55 1.74 -12.10
CA GLU A 27 0.58 2.37 -11.19
C GLU A 27 1.05 2.25 -9.72
N GLY A 28 2.35 2.18 -9.47
CA GLY A 28 2.92 2.03 -8.13
C GLY A 28 2.57 0.71 -7.44
N PHE A 29 2.38 -0.36 -8.20
CA PHE A 29 1.90 -1.68 -7.77
C PHE A 29 0.50 -1.64 -7.13
N SER A 30 -0.39 -0.84 -7.71
CA SER A 30 -1.81 -0.71 -7.41
C SER A 30 -2.64 -0.94 -8.69
N ASP A 31 -3.94 -0.70 -8.65
CA ASP A 31 -4.82 -0.63 -9.81
C ASP A 31 -5.44 0.77 -9.92
N ASN A 32 -5.47 1.34 -11.12
CA ASN A 32 -6.12 2.63 -11.40
C ASN A 32 -7.65 2.56 -11.49
N ARG A 33 -8.24 1.42 -11.15
CA ARG A 33 -9.70 1.21 -11.08
C ARG A 33 -10.17 1.33 -9.63
N ARG A 34 -11.41 1.77 -9.46
CA ARG A 34 -12.05 1.79 -8.15
C ARG A 34 -12.04 0.40 -7.50
N LEU A 35 -12.45 -0.61 -8.26
CA LEU A 35 -12.39 -2.03 -7.91
C LEU A 35 -11.76 -2.78 -9.07
N SER A 36 -10.89 -3.73 -8.78
CA SER A 36 -10.24 -4.54 -9.79
C SER A 36 -11.21 -5.59 -10.35
N VAL A 37 -10.92 -6.07 -11.56
CA VAL A 37 -11.74 -7.09 -12.23
C VAL A 37 -11.08 -8.44 -12.06
N GLY A 38 -11.80 -9.39 -11.47
CA GLY A 38 -11.38 -10.76 -11.31
C GLY A 38 -11.54 -11.64 -12.55
N PHE A 39 -11.21 -12.92 -12.39
CA PHE A 39 -11.10 -13.89 -13.49
C PHE A 39 -12.41 -14.12 -14.27
N ASP A 40 -13.56 -13.92 -13.65
CA ASP A 40 -14.89 -14.08 -14.28
C ASP A 40 -15.57 -12.74 -14.59
N GLY A 41 -14.82 -11.64 -14.57
CA GLY A 41 -15.30 -10.29 -14.86
C GLY A 41 -16.05 -9.62 -13.70
N GLY A 42 -16.12 -10.24 -12.53
CA GLY A 42 -16.66 -9.63 -11.31
C GLY A 42 -15.71 -8.61 -10.69
N ASP A 43 -16.24 -7.58 -10.06
CA ASP A 43 -15.46 -6.59 -9.33
C ASP A 43 -15.04 -7.12 -7.95
N THR A 44 -13.81 -6.81 -7.53
CA THR A 44 -13.31 -7.11 -6.16
C THR A 44 -14.10 -6.34 -5.10
N GLY A 45 -14.10 -6.84 -3.86
CA GLY A 45 -14.84 -6.21 -2.78
C GLY A 45 -14.24 -4.89 -2.26
N ARG A 46 -12.94 -4.67 -2.50
CA ARG A 46 -12.20 -3.48 -2.05
C ARG A 46 -11.19 -3.05 -3.11
N ASN A 47 -10.78 -1.78 -3.01
CA ASN A 47 -9.73 -1.21 -3.85
C ASN A 47 -8.40 -1.97 -3.69
N SER A 48 -7.67 -2.14 -4.79
CA SER A 48 -6.35 -2.76 -4.81
C SER A 48 -5.28 -1.77 -4.36
N MET A 49 -4.80 -1.92 -3.13
CA MET A 49 -3.78 -1.03 -2.56
C MET A 49 -2.41 -1.24 -3.21
N GLY A 50 -1.58 -0.20 -3.20
CA GLY A 50 -0.15 -0.33 -3.51
C GLY A 50 0.55 -1.25 -2.50
N ILE A 51 1.45 -2.11 -2.96
CA ILE A 51 2.10 -3.13 -2.14
C ILE A 51 3.59 -2.88 -1.86
N VAL A 52 4.14 -1.75 -2.33
CA VAL A 52 5.53 -1.38 -2.06
C VAL A 52 5.78 -1.21 -0.55
N ASN A 53 7.00 -1.48 -0.13
CA ASN A 53 7.45 -1.34 1.26
C ASN A 53 6.71 -2.24 2.28
N SER A 54 6.00 -3.28 1.82
CA SER A 54 5.34 -4.25 2.69
C SER A 54 6.29 -4.90 3.70
N ALA A 55 7.59 -5.02 3.37
CA ALA A 55 8.64 -5.51 4.27
C ALA A 55 8.79 -4.69 5.57
N TYR A 56 8.36 -3.43 5.55
CA TYR A 56 8.54 -2.48 6.67
C TYR A 56 7.24 -2.19 7.42
N TYR A 57 6.17 -2.90 7.13
CA TYR A 57 4.94 -2.75 7.87
C TYR A 57 5.06 -3.45 9.23
N GLY A 58 5.33 -2.65 10.26
CA GLY A 58 5.70 -3.15 11.59
C GLY A 58 4.60 -3.92 12.32
N ASN A 59 3.33 -3.72 11.96
CA ASN A 59 2.22 -4.49 12.50
C ASN A 59 2.21 -5.94 11.96
N GLY A 60 2.75 -6.15 10.75
CA GLY A 60 2.92 -7.48 10.14
C GLY A 60 1.64 -8.09 9.57
N HIS A 61 0.48 -7.47 9.78
CA HIS A 61 -0.80 -7.94 9.26
C HIS A 61 -1.15 -7.27 7.93
N PHE A 62 -1.76 -8.02 7.00
CA PHE A 62 -1.98 -7.59 5.62
C PHE A 62 -3.45 -7.56 5.23
N PHE A 63 -3.76 -7.00 4.04
CA PHE A 63 -5.04 -6.49 3.58
C PHE A 63 -5.49 -5.21 4.28
N TRP A 64 -6.57 -4.59 3.78
CA TRP A 64 -7.18 -3.42 4.37
C TRP A 64 -7.70 -3.67 5.81
N ASP A 65 -8.20 -4.85 6.08
CA ASP A 65 -8.74 -5.29 7.36
C ASP A 65 -7.75 -6.09 8.22
N GLU A 66 -6.49 -6.16 7.80
CA GLU A 66 -5.41 -6.84 8.53
C GLU A 66 -5.69 -8.32 8.86
N ARG A 67 -6.55 -9.00 8.05
CA ARG A 67 -6.98 -10.38 8.29
C ARG A 67 -5.92 -11.45 8.02
N ALA A 68 -4.83 -11.13 7.36
CA ALA A 68 -3.71 -12.05 7.14
C ALA A 68 -2.57 -11.77 8.12
N ASP A 69 -2.16 -12.77 8.89
CA ASP A 69 -1.16 -12.63 9.95
C ASP A 69 0.28 -12.48 9.41
N THR A 70 0.52 -12.98 8.19
CA THR A 70 1.83 -12.89 7.52
C THR A 70 1.64 -12.54 6.04
N LEU A 71 2.72 -12.14 5.38
CA LEU A 71 2.68 -11.92 3.95
C LEU A 71 2.56 -13.24 3.19
N GLU A 72 3.10 -14.33 3.74
CA GLU A 72 2.96 -15.69 3.22
C GLU A 72 1.50 -16.15 3.19
N ASP A 73 0.74 -15.84 4.24
CA ASP A 73 -0.70 -16.11 4.27
C ASP A 73 -1.44 -15.20 3.28
N GLN A 74 -1.07 -13.92 3.23
CA GLN A 74 -1.71 -12.94 2.37
C GLN A 74 -1.65 -13.33 0.90
N VAL A 75 -0.49 -13.70 0.37
CA VAL A 75 -0.30 -13.97 -1.07
C VAL A 75 -1.08 -15.17 -1.59
N LEU A 76 -1.53 -16.06 -0.71
CA LEU A 76 -2.35 -17.23 -1.06
C LEU A 76 -3.86 -16.95 -1.08
N LEU A 77 -4.31 -15.90 -0.39
CA LEU A 77 -5.74 -15.62 -0.27
C LEU A 77 -6.36 -15.10 -1.58
N PRO A 78 -5.78 -14.14 -2.33
CA PRO A 78 -6.29 -13.72 -3.64
C PRO A 78 -6.36 -14.87 -4.64
N ILE A 79 -5.40 -15.81 -4.59
CA ILE A 79 -5.39 -16.99 -5.47
C ILE A 79 -6.63 -17.84 -5.25
N GLN A 80 -7.09 -17.96 -4.00
CA GLN A 80 -8.25 -18.77 -3.60
C GLN A 80 -9.57 -17.98 -3.66
N ASP A 81 -9.52 -16.66 -3.74
CA ASP A 81 -10.73 -15.84 -3.74
C ASP A 81 -11.59 -16.14 -4.96
N ALA A 82 -12.90 -16.34 -4.72
CA ALA A 82 -13.88 -16.76 -5.73
C ALA A 82 -14.14 -15.68 -6.80
N VAL A 83 -13.76 -14.44 -6.57
CA VAL A 83 -13.86 -13.34 -7.52
C VAL A 83 -12.50 -13.04 -8.17
N GLU A 84 -11.40 -13.01 -7.37
CA GLU A 84 -10.10 -12.57 -7.85
C GLU A 84 -9.45 -13.59 -8.81
N MET A 85 -9.05 -14.78 -8.32
CA MET A 85 -8.34 -15.77 -9.14
C MET A 85 -9.01 -17.15 -9.17
N GLY A 86 -9.89 -17.50 -8.23
CA GLY A 86 -10.74 -18.69 -8.23
C GLY A 86 -10.03 -20.05 -8.16
N MET A 87 -8.71 -20.08 -7.87
CA MET A 87 -7.88 -21.28 -7.92
C MET A 87 -7.83 -21.96 -6.55
N THR A 88 -7.92 -23.30 -6.52
CA THR A 88 -7.66 -24.05 -5.29
C THR A 88 -6.15 -24.23 -5.06
N LEU A 89 -5.72 -24.40 -3.80
CA LEU A 89 -4.28 -24.64 -3.51
C LEU A 89 -3.75 -25.92 -4.17
N GLY A 90 -4.56 -26.96 -4.26
CA GLY A 90 -4.18 -28.18 -4.99
C GLY A 90 -4.05 -27.94 -6.50
N GLY A 91 -4.95 -27.15 -7.08
CA GLY A 91 -4.87 -26.71 -8.48
C GLY A 91 -3.65 -25.85 -8.74
N LEU A 92 -3.34 -24.92 -7.83
CA LEU A 92 -2.15 -24.08 -7.89
C LEU A 92 -0.86 -24.91 -7.99
N VAL A 93 -0.69 -25.89 -7.10
CA VAL A 93 0.48 -26.78 -7.11
C VAL A 93 0.54 -27.53 -8.44
N ALA A 94 -0.57 -28.14 -8.88
CA ALA A 94 -0.61 -28.90 -10.12
C ALA A 94 -0.28 -28.06 -11.36
N VAL A 95 -0.79 -26.83 -11.44
CA VAL A 95 -0.48 -25.90 -12.55
C VAL A 95 1.00 -25.51 -12.54
N VAL A 96 1.58 -25.22 -11.38
CA VAL A 96 3.00 -24.87 -11.26
C VAL A 96 3.89 -26.06 -11.62
N GLU A 97 3.55 -27.28 -11.21
CA GLU A 97 4.28 -28.50 -11.59
C GLU A 97 4.24 -28.79 -13.09
N ASP A 98 3.13 -28.47 -13.76
CA ASP A 98 2.96 -28.74 -15.20
C ASP A 98 3.74 -27.76 -16.09
N GLN A 99 4.13 -26.58 -15.58
CA GLN A 99 4.89 -25.60 -16.35
C GLN A 99 6.40 -25.89 -16.28
N ALA A 100 6.99 -26.26 -17.41
CA ALA A 100 8.39 -26.68 -17.49
C ALA A 100 9.43 -25.65 -16.98
N TYR A 101 9.07 -24.37 -16.91
CA TYR A 101 9.98 -23.33 -16.41
C TYR A 101 10.06 -23.26 -14.90
N TYR A 102 9.13 -23.84 -14.13
CA TYR A 102 9.18 -23.78 -12.68
C TYR A 102 10.18 -24.78 -12.06
N GLY A 103 10.31 -26.00 -12.56
CA GLY A 103 11.26 -26.97 -12.01
C GLY A 103 12.66 -26.38 -11.78
N PRO A 104 13.32 -25.80 -12.82
CA PRO A 104 14.62 -25.15 -12.66
C PRO A 104 14.61 -23.98 -11.67
N LEU A 105 13.50 -23.24 -11.57
CA LEU A 105 13.38 -22.11 -10.62
C LEU A 105 13.25 -22.60 -9.17
N PHE A 106 12.52 -23.69 -8.93
CA PHE A 106 12.46 -24.33 -7.61
C PHE A 106 13.81 -24.92 -7.21
N GLN A 107 14.48 -25.64 -8.12
CA GLN A 107 15.82 -26.15 -7.90
C GLN A 107 16.80 -25.05 -7.50
N GLN A 108 16.74 -23.89 -8.16
CA GLN A 108 17.60 -22.76 -7.84
C GLN A 108 17.26 -22.12 -6.49
N ALA A 109 15.97 -22.02 -6.14
CA ALA A 109 15.51 -21.31 -4.95
C ALA A 109 15.58 -22.16 -3.68
N PHE A 110 15.29 -23.48 -3.79
CA PHE A 110 15.11 -24.38 -2.64
C PHE A 110 16.06 -25.59 -2.63
N GLY A 111 16.81 -25.83 -3.71
CA GLY A 111 17.76 -26.93 -3.80
C GLY A 111 17.21 -28.23 -4.41
N ASP A 112 15.90 -28.27 -4.71
CA ASP A 112 15.21 -29.33 -5.43
C ASP A 112 14.01 -28.77 -6.21
N GLU A 113 13.35 -29.62 -7.01
CA GLU A 113 12.21 -29.22 -7.86
C GLU A 113 10.84 -29.46 -7.21
N GLU A 114 10.79 -29.83 -5.93
CA GLU A 114 9.53 -30.07 -5.23
C GLU A 114 8.68 -28.81 -5.15
N VAL A 115 7.45 -28.87 -5.64
CA VAL A 115 6.48 -27.79 -5.58
C VAL A 115 5.54 -27.97 -4.40
N THR A 116 5.50 -27.00 -3.50
CA THR A 116 4.53 -26.96 -2.41
C THR A 116 3.89 -25.58 -2.30
N THR A 117 2.70 -25.51 -1.79
CA THR A 117 1.99 -24.26 -1.51
C THR A 117 2.84 -23.31 -0.67
N GLU A 118 3.53 -23.83 0.34
CA GLU A 118 4.38 -23.07 1.24
C GLU A 118 5.57 -22.44 0.49
N ARG A 119 6.24 -23.19 -0.39
CA ARG A 119 7.35 -22.68 -1.20
C ARG A 119 6.87 -21.62 -2.21
N ILE A 120 5.67 -21.79 -2.78
CA ILE A 120 5.04 -20.79 -3.64
C ILE A 120 4.81 -19.51 -2.83
N ALA A 121 4.23 -19.62 -1.62
CA ALA A 121 3.99 -18.50 -0.72
C ALA A 121 5.28 -17.78 -0.35
N PHE A 122 6.33 -18.50 0.06
CA PHE A 122 7.65 -17.91 0.36
C PHE A 122 8.22 -17.14 -0.82
N ALA A 123 8.12 -17.69 -2.03
CA ALA A 123 8.67 -17.04 -3.21
C ALA A 123 7.91 -15.75 -3.57
N LEU A 124 6.58 -15.77 -3.54
CA LEU A 124 5.74 -14.60 -3.75
C LEU A 124 5.99 -13.53 -2.68
N ALA A 125 5.94 -13.90 -1.41
CA ALA A 125 6.16 -13.00 -0.29
C ALA A 125 7.55 -12.34 -0.36
N GLN A 126 8.60 -13.10 -0.73
CA GLN A 126 9.94 -12.53 -0.92
C GLN A 126 10.00 -11.55 -2.09
N PHE A 127 9.29 -11.79 -3.18
CA PHE A 127 9.23 -10.84 -4.29
C PHE A 127 8.53 -9.54 -3.87
N VAL A 128 7.39 -9.65 -3.16
CA VAL A 128 6.68 -8.46 -2.63
C VAL A 128 7.55 -7.71 -1.63
N ARG A 129 8.25 -8.39 -0.72
CA ARG A 129 9.20 -7.75 0.22
C ARG A 129 10.36 -7.04 -0.48
N ALA A 130 10.75 -7.48 -1.68
CA ALA A 130 11.81 -6.84 -2.45
C ALA A 130 11.37 -5.54 -3.12
N MET A 131 10.07 -5.25 -3.19
CA MET A 131 9.52 -4.02 -3.75
C MET A 131 9.71 -2.87 -2.75
N VAL A 132 10.91 -2.30 -2.75
CA VAL A 132 11.29 -1.20 -1.86
C VAL A 132 11.34 0.11 -2.63
N SER A 133 10.44 1.03 -2.30
CA SER A 133 10.40 2.40 -2.79
C SER A 133 11.14 3.29 -1.80
N ALA A 134 12.28 3.87 -2.22
CA ALA A 134 13.19 4.64 -1.37
C ALA A 134 14.03 5.66 -2.15
N GLU A 135 13.64 5.98 -3.40
CA GLU A 135 14.36 6.90 -4.29
C GLU A 135 13.50 8.08 -4.73
N SER A 136 12.54 8.48 -3.89
CA SER A 136 11.68 9.65 -4.14
C SER A 136 12.40 10.98 -3.82
N ALA A 137 11.85 12.09 -4.29
CA ALA A 137 12.35 13.42 -3.93
C ALA A 137 12.36 13.67 -2.41
N TYR A 138 11.41 13.07 -1.67
CA TYR A 138 11.42 13.08 -0.20
C TYR A 138 12.64 12.39 0.37
N ASP A 139 13.03 11.24 -0.17
CA ASP A 139 14.20 10.48 0.29
C ASP A 139 15.51 11.25 0.07
N GLU A 140 15.63 11.95 -1.05
CA GLU A 140 16.76 12.85 -1.32
C GLU A 140 16.83 13.99 -0.30
N GLY A 141 15.69 14.64 -0.03
CA GLY A 141 15.61 15.73 0.94
C GLY A 141 15.96 15.29 2.35
N ILE A 142 15.43 14.15 2.81
CA ILE A 142 15.76 13.62 4.15
C ILE A 142 17.21 13.13 4.23
N ALA A 143 17.76 12.58 3.15
CA ALA A 143 19.15 12.19 3.11
C ALA A 143 20.12 13.39 3.22
N ALA A 144 19.73 14.55 2.67
CA ALA A 144 20.52 15.78 2.70
C ALA A 144 20.44 16.49 4.05
N THR A 145 19.25 16.51 4.69
CA THR A 145 19.02 17.30 5.92
C THR A 145 19.12 16.48 7.20
N GLY A 146 18.75 15.20 7.15
CA GLY A 146 18.59 14.33 8.32
C GLY A 146 17.40 14.68 9.23
N ASP A 147 16.60 15.69 8.88
CA ASP A 147 15.49 16.18 9.70
C ASP A 147 14.28 16.53 8.80
N PRO A 148 13.14 15.85 8.95
CA PRO A 148 11.94 16.13 8.15
C PRO A 148 11.33 17.52 8.43
N ASN A 149 11.68 18.16 9.55
CA ASN A 149 11.18 19.51 9.87
C ASN A 149 11.97 20.61 9.17
N MET A 150 13.16 20.32 8.69
CA MET A 150 13.95 21.29 7.93
C MET A 150 13.41 21.44 6.51
N PRO A 151 13.41 22.66 5.93
CA PRO A 151 13.10 22.81 4.51
C PRO A 151 14.06 21.97 3.65
N PHE A 152 13.53 21.31 2.64
CA PHE A 152 14.32 20.55 1.67
C PHE A 152 14.64 21.45 0.48
N GLU A 153 15.92 21.56 0.10
CA GLU A 153 16.36 22.41 -1.00
C GLU A 153 15.87 21.92 -2.39
N ASN A 154 15.63 20.62 -2.52
CA ASN A 154 15.07 20.00 -3.72
C ASN A 154 13.54 20.13 -3.83
N PHE A 155 12.88 20.76 -2.83
CA PHE A 155 11.44 21.01 -2.83
C PHE A 155 11.12 22.44 -3.21
N THR A 156 9.99 22.65 -3.87
CA THR A 156 9.39 23.98 -4.04
C THR A 156 8.93 24.54 -2.69
N GLU A 157 8.63 25.86 -2.65
CA GLU A 157 8.03 26.47 -1.45
C GLU A 157 6.70 25.82 -1.08
N GLU A 158 5.88 25.48 -2.09
CA GLU A 158 4.60 24.81 -1.90
C GLU A 158 4.77 23.39 -1.32
N GLN A 159 5.72 22.61 -1.83
CA GLN A 159 6.02 21.27 -1.31
C GLN A 159 6.56 21.32 0.12
N ASN A 160 7.41 22.27 0.45
CA ASN A 160 7.90 22.49 1.81
C ASN A 160 6.79 22.96 2.76
N LEU A 161 5.87 23.83 2.31
CA LEU A 161 4.68 24.19 3.08
C LEU A 161 3.81 22.96 3.34
N GLY A 162 3.53 22.15 2.32
CA GLY A 162 2.75 20.92 2.46
C GLY A 162 3.38 19.93 3.43
N LYS A 163 4.71 19.76 3.36
CA LYS A 163 5.47 18.95 4.31
C LYS A 163 5.33 19.46 5.74
N GLN A 164 5.47 20.77 5.95
CA GLN A 164 5.31 21.38 7.26
C GLN A 164 3.88 21.17 7.80
N LEU A 165 2.86 21.35 6.98
CA LEU A 165 1.47 21.11 7.37
C LEU A 165 1.26 19.64 7.74
N PHE A 166 1.73 18.72 6.91
CA PHE A 166 1.60 17.27 7.12
C PHE A 166 2.15 16.82 8.48
N PHE A 167 3.33 17.33 8.87
CA PHE A 167 3.98 16.99 10.13
C PHE A 167 3.54 17.83 11.32
N SER A 168 2.69 18.83 11.12
CA SER A 168 2.18 19.70 12.19
C SER A 168 0.78 19.32 12.67
N ALA A 169 0.39 19.89 13.82
CA ALA A 169 -0.97 19.76 14.32
C ALA A 169 -2.02 20.44 13.40
N ALA A 170 -1.61 21.35 12.53
CA ALA A 170 -2.51 22.01 11.59
C ALA A 170 -3.04 21.06 10.51
N GLY A 171 -2.20 20.18 9.99
CA GLY A 171 -2.59 19.16 9.01
C GLY A 171 -3.03 17.85 9.66
N ASN A 172 -2.56 17.55 10.86
CA ASN A 172 -2.90 16.36 11.67
C ASN A 172 -2.68 14.99 10.96
N CYS A 173 -1.88 14.95 9.86
CA CYS A 173 -1.69 13.73 9.07
C CYS A 173 -0.71 12.77 9.75
N SER A 174 0.36 13.31 10.33
CA SER A 174 1.45 12.52 10.92
C SER A 174 1.07 11.74 12.17
N ILE A 175 -0.08 11.96 12.76
CA ILE A 175 -0.59 11.15 13.89
C ILE A 175 -0.91 9.71 13.50
N CYS A 176 -1.20 9.48 12.22
CA CYS A 176 -1.47 8.16 11.66
C CYS A 176 -0.43 7.75 10.61
N HIS A 177 0.12 8.71 9.88
CA HIS A 177 1.16 8.49 8.88
C HIS A 177 2.49 9.02 9.41
N VAL A 178 3.08 8.32 10.37
CA VAL A 178 4.37 8.72 10.96
C VAL A 178 5.47 8.41 9.96
N GLY A 179 6.14 9.47 9.56
CA GLY A 179 7.48 9.39 9.06
C GLY A 179 8.45 9.09 10.21
N GLU A 180 9.63 9.59 10.11
CA GLU A 180 10.61 9.52 11.20
C GLU A 180 10.09 10.29 12.40
N ALA A 181 10.14 9.67 13.56
CA ALA A 181 9.51 10.18 14.77
C ALA A 181 10.03 11.59 15.11
N VAL A 182 9.18 12.57 14.99
CA VAL A 182 9.43 13.91 15.55
C VAL A 182 9.52 13.75 17.07
N GLY A 183 10.75 13.85 17.62
CA GLY A 183 11.00 13.73 19.07
C GLY A 183 11.15 12.31 19.62
N GLY A 184 11.17 11.28 18.76
CA GLY A 184 11.53 9.91 19.13
C GLY A 184 13.04 9.64 19.10
N PRO A 185 13.49 8.44 19.54
CA PRO A 185 14.88 8.04 19.36
C PRO A 185 15.18 8.02 17.84
N PRO A 186 16.42 8.39 17.44
CA PRO A 186 16.77 8.40 16.02
C PRO A 186 16.55 6.99 15.45
N PRO A 187 15.96 6.90 14.25
CA PRO A 187 15.72 5.63 13.59
C PRO A 187 17.04 4.92 13.32
N GLN A 188 17.02 3.60 13.36
CA GLN A 188 18.21 2.81 13.04
C GLN A 188 18.69 3.14 11.62
N PRO A 189 20.01 3.22 11.38
CA PRO A 189 20.54 3.51 10.05
C PRO A 189 19.95 2.58 8.99
N GLY A 190 19.31 3.14 7.97
CA GLY A 190 18.64 2.41 6.90
C GLY A 190 17.13 2.16 7.09
N ALA A 191 16.61 2.10 8.32
CA ALA A 191 15.17 1.93 8.56
C ALA A 191 14.38 3.21 8.24
N ALA A 192 14.93 4.36 8.56
CA ALA A 192 14.29 5.65 8.43
C ALA A 192 13.87 6.00 6.99
N ARG A 193 14.71 5.73 6.01
CA ARG A 193 14.46 6.08 4.60
C ARG A 193 13.28 5.35 4.00
N ASN A 194 13.08 4.08 4.38
CA ASN A 194 12.08 3.20 3.79
C ASN A 194 10.75 3.25 4.54
N LEU A 195 10.79 3.73 5.80
CA LEU A 195 9.61 3.84 6.67
C LEU A 195 8.99 5.24 6.66
N ALA A 196 9.61 6.20 5.96
CA ALA A 196 9.02 7.52 5.85
C ALA A 196 7.56 7.40 5.44
N ILE A 197 6.66 7.88 6.32
CA ILE A 197 5.22 7.92 6.05
C ILE A 197 4.58 6.51 5.96
N PHE A 198 5.17 5.56 6.64
CA PHE A 198 4.62 4.22 6.79
C PHE A 198 4.37 3.94 8.28
N GLN A 199 3.10 3.83 8.67
CA GLN A 199 2.72 3.76 10.08
C GLN A 199 2.26 2.37 10.51
N PRO A 200 2.98 1.71 11.40
CA PRO A 200 2.59 0.41 11.96
C PRO A 200 1.65 0.59 13.17
N ILE A 201 0.50 1.18 12.98
CA ILE A 201 -0.55 1.19 14.00
C ILE A 201 -1.63 0.19 13.62
N MET A 202 -2.41 -0.21 14.61
CA MET A 202 -3.60 -1.03 14.37
C MET A 202 -4.56 -0.32 13.43
N ALA A 203 -5.36 -1.10 12.71
CA ALA A 203 -6.43 -0.59 11.87
C ALA A 203 -7.33 0.41 12.63
N ILE A 204 -7.68 1.51 12.01
CA ILE A 204 -8.50 2.59 12.58
C ILE A 204 -9.75 2.84 11.74
N ASN A 205 -10.78 3.39 12.37
CA ASN A 205 -11.91 3.96 11.65
C ASN A 205 -11.63 5.44 11.39
N ASN A 206 -11.40 5.77 10.12
CA ASN A 206 -11.04 7.12 9.68
C ASN A 206 -12.27 8.02 9.41
N GLY A 207 -13.46 7.59 9.79
CA GLY A 207 -14.69 8.38 9.68
C GLY A 207 -15.16 8.61 8.25
N LEU A 208 -14.95 7.65 7.34
CA LEU A 208 -15.53 7.71 5.99
C LEU A 208 -17.06 7.60 6.04
N ASP A 209 -17.57 6.81 6.97
CA ASP A 209 -18.99 6.61 7.20
C ASP A 209 -19.27 6.58 8.70
N ALA A 210 -20.35 7.25 9.14
CA ALA A 210 -20.79 7.21 10.54
C ALA A 210 -21.25 5.81 10.97
N ASN A 211 -21.80 5.05 10.02
CA ASN A 211 -22.25 3.67 10.18
C ASN A 211 -21.73 2.85 8.97
N PRO A 212 -20.51 2.35 9.04
CA PRO A 212 -19.90 1.63 7.92
C PRO A 212 -20.63 0.31 7.63
N GLU A 213 -20.92 0.04 6.36
CA GLU A 213 -21.44 -1.27 5.91
C GLU A 213 -20.29 -2.29 5.86
N ASP A 214 -19.09 -1.87 5.44
CA ASP A 214 -17.88 -2.70 5.52
C ASP A 214 -17.28 -2.56 6.91
N GLU A 215 -17.35 -3.64 7.68
CA GLU A 215 -16.84 -3.69 9.05
C GLU A 215 -15.30 -3.63 9.13
N GLY A 216 -14.58 -3.88 8.04
CA GLY A 216 -13.13 -3.93 8.06
C GLY A 216 -12.57 -4.89 9.12
N ALA A 217 -11.64 -4.43 9.94
CA ALA A 217 -11.15 -5.13 11.13
C ALA A 217 -12.11 -5.01 12.34
N GLY A 218 -13.39 -4.79 12.07
CA GLY A 218 -14.47 -4.56 13.04
C GLY A 218 -14.76 -3.07 13.27
N GLY A 219 -16.04 -2.69 13.14
CA GLY A 219 -16.51 -1.32 13.33
C GLY A 219 -15.98 -0.30 12.33
N GLY A 220 -15.75 -0.71 11.10
CA GLY A 220 -15.26 0.13 10.00
C GLY A 220 -13.79 0.52 10.13
N ARG A 221 -12.97 -0.31 10.77
CA ARG A 221 -11.54 -0.06 10.92
C ARG A 221 -10.75 -0.64 9.76
N PHE A 222 -9.83 0.17 9.23
CA PHE A 222 -8.96 -0.21 8.13
C PHE A 222 -7.52 0.19 8.42
N LYS A 223 -6.60 -0.52 7.79
CA LYS A 223 -5.16 -0.28 7.84
C LYS A 223 -4.83 1.15 7.43
N SER A 224 -3.97 1.83 8.19
CA SER A 224 -3.32 3.06 7.75
C SER A 224 -2.29 2.73 6.69
N HIS A 225 -2.63 2.99 5.43
CA HIS A 225 -1.83 2.60 4.28
C HIS A 225 -0.54 3.41 4.14
N SER A 226 0.50 2.82 3.53
CA SER A 226 1.70 3.55 3.11
C SER A 226 1.33 4.68 2.15
N LEU A 227 1.98 5.82 2.28
CA LEU A 227 1.85 6.95 1.35
C LEU A 227 2.91 6.96 0.24
N ARG A 228 3.76 5.92 0.18
CA ARG A 228 4.70 5.75 -0.93
C ARG A 228 3.94 5.59 -2.24
N ASN A 229 4.35 6.36 -3.25
CA ASN A 229 3.73 6.41 -4.57
C ASN A 229 2.25 6.83 -4.55
N ILE A 230 1.79 7.49 -3.47
CA ILE A 230 0.37 7.77 -3.27
C ILE A 230 -0.25 8.60 -4.39
N ALA A 231 0.51 9.47 -5.07
CA ALA A 231 -0.04 10.29 -6.14
C ALA A 231 -0.35 9.51 -7.44
N VAL A 232 0.14 8.27 -7.57
CA VAL A 232 -0.13 7.39 -8.72
C VAL A 232 -1.00 6.19 -8.36
N THR A 233 -1.33 5.98 -7.07
CA THR A 233 -2.09 4.82 -6.61
C THR A 233 -3.58 5.12 -6.37
N GLY A 234 -4.12 6.18 -7.01
CA GLY A 234 -5.56 6.43 -6.99
C GLY A 234 -6.35 5.36 -7.77
N PRO A 235 -7.67 5.21 -7.48
CA PRO A 235 -8.46 5.96 -6.49
C PRO A 235 -8.21 5.48 -5.05
N TYR A 236 -8.66 6.27 -4.09
CA TYR A 236 -8.24 6.19 -2.68
C TYR A 236 -9.31 5.63 -1.76
N MET A 237 -8.89 5.21 -0.57
CA MET A 237 -9.61 4.51 0.49
C MET A 237 -9.85 3.04 0.15
N HIS A 238 -10.32 2.29 1.15
CA HIS A 238 -10.55 0.85 1.00
C HIS A 238 -11.59 0.50 -0.07
N ASP A 239 -12.49 1.41 -0.37
CA ASP A 239 -13.55 1.26 -1.35
C ASP A 239 -13.33 2.10 -2.63
N GLY A 240 -12.20 2.80 -2.73
CA GLY A 240 -11.85 3.60 -3.89
C GLY A 240 -12.79 4.77 -4.19
N ARG A 241 -13.41 5.37 -3.14
CA ARG A 241 -14.44 6.42 -3.33
C ARG A 241 -13.92 7.78 -3.76
N PHE A 242 -12.65 8.08 -3.53
CA PHE A 242 -12.04 9.36 -3.91
C PHE A 242 -11.11 9.18 -5.10
N ASP A 243 -11.35 9.97 -6.13
CA ASP A 243 -10.55 9.92 -7.36
C ASP A 243 -9.24 10.72 -7.24
N THR A 244 -9.19 11.71 -6.33
CA THR A 244 -8.07 12.64 -6.21
C THR A 244 -7.55 12.75 -4.77
N LEU A 245 -6.25 13.06 -4.64
CA LEU A 245 -5.66 13.37 -3.33
C LEU A 245 -6.28 14.61 -2.68
N LEU A 246 -6.78 15.56 -3.47
CA LEU A 246 -7.47 16.72 -2.93
C LEU A 246 -8.75 16.31 -2.19
N GLU A 247 -9.54 15.41 -2.73
CA GLU A 247 -10.74 14.87 -2.06
C GLU A 247 -10.38 14.16 -0.76
N VAL A 248 -9.25 13.42 -0.73
CA VAL A 248 -8.73 12.80 0.50
C VAL A 248 -8.37 13.86 1.54
N VAL A 249 -7.67 14.93 1.14
CA VAL A 249 -7.31 16.04 2.04
C VAL A 249 -8.57 16.78 2.52
N GLU A 250 -9.56 16.97 1.66
CA GLU A 250 -10.85 17.56 2.03
C GLU A 250 -11.62 16.69 3.03
N HIS A 251 -11.61 15.37 2.85
CA HIS A 251 -12.18 14.45 3.83
C HIS A 251 -11.55 14.65 5.22
N TYR A 252 -10.22 14.69 5.30
CA TYR A 252 -9.53 14.90 6.58
C TYR A 252 -9.63 16.35 7.09
N ASP A 253 -9.83 17.34 6.23
CA ASP A 253 -10.04 18.74 6.67
C ASP A 253 -11.37 18.89 7.42
N ASN A 254 -12.49 18.47 6.83
CA ASN A 254 -13.82 18.70 7.37
C ASN A 254 -14.88 17.65 6.98
N GLY A 255 -14.49 16.57 6.31
CA GLY A 255 -15.38 15.51 5.81
C GLY A 255 -15.53 14.30 6.74
N VAL A 256 -14.76 14.24 7.84
CA VAL A 256 -14.82 13.13 8.79
C VAL A 256 -16.23 13.00 9.39
N GLN A 257 -16.81 11.80 9.26
CA GLN A 257 -18.11 11.49 9.84
C GLN A 257 -17.93 10.88 11.23
N GLY A 258 -18.53 11.52 12.24
CA GLY A 258 -18.51 11.03 13.60
C GLY A 258 -19.43 9.82 13.77
N GLY A 259 -18.87 8.71 14.25
CA GLY A 259 -19.57 7.50 14.61
C GLY A 259 -19.03 6.91 15.91
N PRO A 260 -19.65 5.84 16.43
CA PRO A 260 -19.26 5.26 17.73
C PRO A 260 -17.84 4.67 17.72
N ASN A 261 -17.32 4.31 16.54
CA ASN A 261 -16.01 3.67 16.36
C ASN A 261 -15.00 4.58 15.67
N THR A 262 -15.36 5.82 15.31
CA THR A 262 -14.43 6.79 14.69
C THR A 262 -13.26 7.03 15.63
N ASP A 263 -12.06 7.04 15.08
CA ASP A 263 -10.82 7.20 15.87
C ASP A 263 -10.85 8.51 16.69
N PRO A 264 -10.58 8.47 17.99
CA PRO A 264 -10.65 9.66 18.84
C PRO A 264 -9.71 10.79 18.41
N ARG A 265 -8.62 10.48 17.69
CA ARG A 265 -7.68 11.48 17.14
C ARG A 265 -8.32 12.34 16.06
N LEU A 266 -9.37 11.83 15.41
CA LEU A 266 -10.19 12.55 14.42
C LEU A 266 -11.45 13.17 15.04
N MET A 267 -11.62 13.02 16.36
CA MET A 267 -12.79 13.48 17.12
C MET A 267 -12.39 14.42 18.29
N PRO A 268 -11.65 15.51 18.05
CA PRO A 268 -11.20 16.42 19.11
C PRO A 268 -12.42 17.00 19.85
N GLY A 269 -12.44 16.84 21.19
CA GLY A 269 -13.58 17.28 22.00
C GLY A 269 -14.88 16.49 21.75
N GLY A 270 -14.80 15.30 21.12
CA GLY A 270 -15.96 14.44 20.80
C GLY A 270 -16.74 14.89 19.56
N GLN A 271 -16.20 15.80 18.77
CA GLN A 271 -16.78 16.24 17.49
C GLN A 271 -15.83 15.89 16.35
N PRO A 272 -16.35 15.61 15.14
CA PRO A 272 -15.50 15.45 13.95
C PRO A 272 -14.55 16.62 13.78
N GLN A 273 -13.30 16.31 13.44
CA GLN A 273 -12.28 17.37 13.24
C GLN A 273 -12.70 18.32 12.12
N ASN A 274 -12.30 19.58 12.30
CA ASN A 274 -12.32 20.60 11.28
C ASN A 274 -11.00 21.35 11.39
N LEU A 275 -10.09 21.10 10.44
CA LEU A 275 -8.75 21.68 10.46
C LEU A 275 -8.76 23.13 9.97
N GLY A 276 -9.74 23.51 9.14
CA GLY A 276 -9.91 24.85 8.60
C GLY A 276 -8.82 25.21 7.59
N LEU A 277 -8.31 24.25 6.85
CA LEU A 277 -7.28 24.48 5.83
C LEU A 277 -7.84 25.31 4.68
N SER A 278 -7.07 26.33 4.29
CA SER A 278 -7.34 27.08 3.05
C SER A 278 -7.06 26.22 1.81
N ASN A 279 -7.63 26.58 0.66
CA ASN A 279 -7.35 25.86 -0.59
C ASN A 279 -5.85 25.82 -0.96
N PRO A 280 -5.06 26.90 -0.81
CA PRO A 280 -3.61 26.81 -1.02
C PRO A 280 -2.91 25.82 -0.07
N GLU A 281 -3.32 25.71 1.19
CA GLU A 281 -2.74 24.75 2.14
C GLU A 281 -3.08 23.29 1.77
N LYS A 282 -4.32 23.04 1.34
CA LYS A 282 -4.72 21.70 0.83
C LYS A 282 -3.89 21.30 -0.40
N LEU A 283 -3.74 22.22 -1.36
CA LEU A 283 -2.92 21.98 -2.54
C LEU A 283 -1.44 21.80 -2.19
N ALA A 284 -0.93 22.51 -1.21
CA ALA A 284 0.43 22.31 -0.71
C ALA A 284 0.62 20.89 -0.12
N ILE A 285 -0.35 20.39 0.66
CA ILE A 285 -0.31 19.00 1.15
C ILE A 285 -0.31 18.02 -0.02
N VAL A 286 -1.15 18.22 -1.04
CA VAL A 286 -1.15 17.39 -2.25
C VAL A 286 0.19 17.44 -2.98
N ALA A 287 0.77 18.64 -3.12
CA ALA A 287 2.10 18.82 -3.74
C ALA A 287 3.20 18.08 -2.95
N PHE A 288 3.14 18.10 -1.62
CA PHE A 288 4.03 17.31 -0.77
C PHE A 288 3.83 15.81 -0.99
N LEU A 289 2.59 15.31 -1.00
CA LEU A 289 2.31 13.89 -1.24
C LEU A 289 2.86 13.41 -2.59
N GLY A 290 2.87 14.27 -3.60
CA GLY A 290 3.52 14.00 -4.89
C GLY A 290 5.03 13.77 -4.80
N THR A 291 5.71 14.31 -3.78
CA THR A 291 7.16 14.10 -3.59
C THR A 291 7.52 12.71 -3.07
N LEU A 292 6.53 11.89 -2.73
CA LEU A 292 6.68 10.52 -2.24
C LEU A 292 6.67 9.49 -3.39
N ASN A 293 6.52 9.95 -4.63
CA ASN A 293 6.59 9.07 -5.79
C ASN A 293 8.04 8.71 -6.09
N ASP A 294 8.24 7.45 -6.37
CA ASP A 294 9.51 6.82 -6.73
C ASP A 294 9.36 6.24 -8.15
N GLU A 295 9.77 7.02 -9.13
CA GLU A 295 9.68 6.62 -10.54
C GLU A 295 10.63 5.46 -10.86
N VAL A 296 11.72 5.31 -10.08
CA VAL A 296 12.71 4.27 -10.31
C VAL A 296 12.10 2.87 -10.15
N ILE A 297 11.36 2.63 -9.06
CA ILE A 297 10.74 1.31 -8.84
C ILE A 297 9.64 1.02 -9.87
N MET A 298 8.94 2.05 -10.34
CA MET A 298 7.85 1.89 -11.32
C MET A 298 8.38 1.49 -12.71
N GLU A 299 9.66 1.75 -13.00
CA GLU A 299 10.30 1.44 -14.29
C GLU A 299 11.39 0.34 -14.19
N ASP A 300 11.73 -0.09 -12.98
CA ASP A 300 12.81 -1.04 -12.74
C ASP A 300 12.53 -2.40 -13.38
N PRO A 301 13.37 -2.88 -14.32
CA PRO A 301 13.19 -4.15 -15.01
C PRO A 301 13.28 -5.37 -14.06
N ARG A 302 13.83 -5.20 -12.85
CA ARG A 302 13.85 -6.26 -11.83
C ARG A 302 12.46 -6.63 -11.36
N PHE A 303 11.51 -5.69 -11.44
CA PHE A 303 10.12 -5.86 -11.00
C PHE A 303 9.12 -5.99 -12.17
N SER A 304 9.54 -5.79 -13.42
CA SER A 304 8.66 -5.90 -14.58
C SER A 304 8.34 -7.36 -14.95
N SER A 305 7.36 -7.55 -15.86
CA SER A 305 6.98 -8.89 -16.33
C SER A 305 8.18 -9.63 -16.92
N PRO A 306 8.43 -10.88 -16.51
CA PRO A 306 9.42 -11.76 -17.16
C PRO A 306 8.90 -12.41 -18.44
N PHE A 307 7.59 -12.34 -18.69
CA PHE A 307 6.94 -12.88 -19.88
C PHE A 307 6.99 -11.86 -21.03
N LYS A 308 7.11 -12.37 -22.28
CA LYS A 308 7.18 -11.54 -23.49
C LYS A 308 5.81 -11.40 -24.13
#